data_89d13a39485d5d6ee18874b1f907e63c
#
_entry.id   89d13a39485d5d6ee18874b1f907e63c
#
_cell.length_a   1.000
_cell.length_b   1.000
_cell.length_c   1.000
_cell.angle_alpha   90.00
_cell.angle_beta   90.00
_cell.angle_gamma   90.00
#
_symmetry.space_group_name_H-M   'P 1'
#
loop_
_entity.id
_entity.type
_entity.pdbx_description
1 polymer ?
#
loop_
_entity_poly.entity_id
_entity_poly.type
_entity_poly.pdbx_seq_one_letter_code
_entity_poly.pdbx_strand_id
1 'polypeptide(L)'
;MSDWFRHFGFAEVGDDLLMGAYPQDTDDVAALREAGVTAVFNLVQDVEYELAGGRDACATARGDAGIREERVEVVDYGNLLPGHIELAAKTVLAWLQEGERVYVHCRAGMQRSAVVSAAVVALHEGLEPLEALERVRERNPQANPLSHQRQDLLRWWAERTP
;
A
#
# COMPACT_ATOMS: atom_id res chain seq x y z
N MET A 1 -5.87 5.44 18.90
CA MET A 1 -5.93 5.30 17.42
C MET A 1 -6.51 6.56 16.82
N SER A 2 -5.90 7.11 15.79
CA SER A 2 -6.36 8.33 15.14
C SER A 2 -7.74 8.16 14.50
N ASP A 3 -8.48 9.25 14.38
CA ASP A 3 -9.81 9.22 13.75
C ASP A 3 -9.73 8.82 12.28
N TRP A 4 -8.70 9.28 11.58
CA TRP A 4 -8.46 8.93 10.19
C TRP A 4 -8.24 7.43 9.99
N PHE A 5 -7.34 6.84 10.78
CA PHE A 5 -7.02 5.42 10.69
C PHE A 5 -8.21 4.55 11.11
N ARG A 6 -8.96 5.00 12.12
CA ARG A 6 -10.19 4.31 12.54
C ARG A 6 -11.27 4.36 11.46
N HIS A 7 -11.40 5.49 10.76
CA HIS A 7 -12.42 5.66 9.73
C HIS A 7 -12.10 4.86 8.46
N PHE A 8 -10.88 4.99 7.94
CA PHE A 8 -10.48 4.32 6.70
C PHE A 8 -9.95 2.91 6.90
N GLY A 9 -9.26 2.66 7.99
CA GLY A 9 -8.80 1.34 8.39
C GLY A 9 -7.87 0.65 7.40
N PHE A 10 -7.86 -0.67 7.47
CA PHE A 10 -7.10 -1.53 6.60
C PHE A 10 -7.77 -2.88 6.44
N ALA A 11 -7.39 -3.62 5.40
CA ALA A 11 -7.89 -4.97 5.13
C ALA A 11 -6.79 -5.85 4.55
N GLU A 12 -6.86 -7.15 4.81
CA GLU A 12 -6.03 -8.12 4.14
C GLU A 12 -6.62 -8.41 2.75
N VAL A 13 -5.84 -8.14 1.71
CA VAL A 13 -6.28 -8.23 0.31
C VAL A 13 -5.63 -9.38 -0.45
N GLY A 14 -4.67 -10.03 0.15
CA GLY A 14 -3.99 -11.21 -0.36
C GLY A 14 -3.29 -11.93 0.79
N ASP A 15 -2.68 -13.07 0.55
CA ASP A 15 -1.95 -13.81 1.57
C ASP A 15 -0.78 -12.98 2.11
N ASP A 16 -0.85 -12.60 3.38
CA ASP A 16 0.10 -11.74 4.08
C ASP A 16 0.25 -10.34 3.48
N LEU A 17 -0.69 -9.93 2.63
CA LEU A 17 -0.72 -8.61 2.02
C LEU A 17 -1.92 -7.82 2.56
N LEU A 18 -1.64 -6.72 3.26
CA LEU A 18 -2.63 -5.79 3.77
C LEU A 18 -2.49 -4.44 3.07
N MET A 19 -3.58 -3.72 2.96
CA MET A 19 -3.57 -2.34 2.46
C MET A 19 -4.55 -1.47 3.24
N GLY A 20 -4.27 -0.17 3.29
CA GLY A 20 -5.17 0.76 3.97
C GLY A 20 -4.61 2.16 4.13
N ALA A 21 -5.12 2.85 5.14
CA ALA A 21 -4.78 4.23 5.46
C ALA A 21 -3.38 4.37 6.07
N TYR A 22 -2.79 5.57 5.96
CA TYR A 22 -1.51 5.82 6.60
C TYR A 22 -1.71 5.98 8.13
N PRO A 23 -0.77 5.45 8.91
CA PRO A 23 -0.82 5.65 10.36
C PRO A 23 -0.47 7.09 10.71
N GLN A 24 -1.21 7.69 11.64
CA GLN A 24 -1.02 9.07 12.09
C GLN A 24 -0.46 9.18 13.50
N ASP A 25 -0.61 8.14 14.31
CA ASP A 25 -0.12 8.13 15.68
C ASP A 25 0.49 6.77 16.05
N THR A 26 1.03 6.69 17.26
CA THR A 26 1.68 5.46 17.75
C THR A 26 0.69 4.32 17.96
N ASP A 27 -0.56 4.62 18.26
CA ASP A 27 -1.60 3.60 18.44
C ASP A 27 -1.97 2.98 17.07
N ASP A 28 -1.94 3.76 16.00
CA ASP A 28 -2.15 3.25 14.65
C ASP A 28 -1.04 2.25 14.28
N VAL A 29 0.21 2.56 14.62
CA VAL A 29 1.34 1.65 14.40
C VAL A 29 1.18 0.39 15.26
N ALA A 30 0.72 0.53 16.50
CA ALA A 30 0.46 -0.60 17.37
C ALA A 30 -0.62 -1.52 16.78
N ALA A 31 -1.65 -0.96 16.18
CA ALA A 31 -2.70 -1.75 15.50
C ALA A 31 -2.14 -2.57 14.34
N LEU A 32 -1.24 -2.00 13.55
CA LEU A 32 -0.56 -2.72 12.48
C LEU A 32 0.31 -3.87 13.03
N ARG A 33 1.04 -3.60 14.11
CA ARG A 33 1.83 -4.63 14.79
C ARG A 33 0.95 -5.77 15.30
N GLU A 34 -0.18 -5.45 15.92
CA GLU A 34 -1.13 -6.46 16.39
C GLU A 34 -1.71 -7.30 15.26
N ALA A 35 -1.87 -6.70 14.08
CA ALA A 35 -2.28 -7.42 12.86
C ALA A 35 -1.15 -8.28 12.26
N GLY A 36 0.03 -8.26 12.86
CA GLY A 36 1.17 -9.07 12.43
C GLY A 36 2.05 -8.43 11.35
N VAL A 37 1.86 -7.16 11.03
CA VAL A 37 2.64 -6.45 10.02
C VAL A 37 4.11 -6.37 10.43
N THR A 38 4.99 -6.73 9.51
CA THR A 38 6.45 -6.72 9.69
C THR A 38 7.16 -5.76 8.73
N ALA A 39 6.50 -5.37 7.66
CA ALA A 39 7.05 -4.44 6.66
C ALA A 39 5.97 -3.53 6.11
N VAL A 40 6.32 -2.28 5.85
CA VAL A 40 5.43 -1.25 5.32
C VAL A 40 5.99 -0.69 4.03
N PHE A 41 5.16 -0.65 2.99
CA PHE A 41 5.46 0.08 1.77
C PHE A 41 4.60 1.34 1.70
N ASN A 42 5.24 2.51 1.73
CA ASN A 42 4.62 3.81 1.91
C ASN A 42 4.60 4.59 0.58
N LEU A 43 3.40 5.02 0.15
CA LEU A 43 3.21 5.79 -1.08
C LEU A 43 2.91 7.28 -0.82
N VAL A 44 2.97 7.71 0.44
CA VAL A 44 2.57 9.06 0.87
C VAL A 44 3.73 10.04 0.69
N GLN A 45 3.41 11.25 0.23
CA GLN A 45 4.38 12.36 0.15
C GLN A 45 4.56 13.03 1.51
N ASP A 46 5.72 13.67 1.71
CA ASP A 46 6.01 14.43 2.93
C ASP A 46 4.95 15.48 3.25
N VAL A 47 4.44 16.18 2.22
CA VAL A 47 3.42 17.23 2.39
C VAL A 47 2.13 16.70 3.03
N GLU A 48 1.78 15.45 2.80
CA GLU A 48 0.58 14.84 3.38
C GLU A 48 0.73 14.65 4.90
N TYR A 49 1.94 14.36 5.37
CA TYR A 49 2.24 14.27 6.80
C TYR A 49 2.21 15.64 7.49
N GLU A 50 2.58 16.71 6.81
CA GLU A 50 2.52 18.06 7.36
C GLU A 50 1.08 18.46 7.72
N LEU A 51 0.10 17.95 6.98
CA LEU A 51 -1.32 18.20 7.25
C LEU A 51 -1.83 17.44 8.47
N ALA A 52 -1.25 16.28 8.75
CA ALA A 52 -1.72 15.37 9.80
C ALA A 52 -0.82 15.36 11.06
N GLY A 53 0.44 15.70 10.93
CA GLY A 53 1.45 15.55 11.99
C GLY A 53 1.79 14.09 12.26
N GLY A 54 2.59 13.85 13.28
CA GLY A 54 2.86 12.49 13.78
C GLY A 54 3.84 11.62 13.00
N ARG A 55 4.43 12.13 11.92
CA ARG A 55 5.37 11.36 11.07
C ARG A 55 6.54 10.78 11.88
N ASP A 56 7.21 11.62 12.68
CA ASP A 56 8.38 11.18 13.45
C ASP A 56 8.01 10.19 14.55
N ALA A 57 6.88 10.42 15.21
CA ALA A 57 6.39 9.50 16.23
C ALA A 57 6.05 8.13 15.61
N CYS A 58 5.43 8.11 14.44
CA CYS A 58 5.14 6.87 13.73
C CYS A 58 6.42 6.16 13.26
N ALA A 59 7.41 6.91 12.76
CA ALA A 59 8.69 6.35 12.35
C ALA A 59 9.41 5.70 13.52
N THR A 60 9.43 6.34 14.68
CA THR A 60 10.00 5.81 15.90
C THR A 60 9.27 4.54 16.36
N ALA A 61 7.94 4.58 16.37
CA ALA A 61 7.13 3.42 16.78
C ALA A 61 7.34 2.22 15.85
N ARG A 62 7.48 2.43 14.53
CA ARG A 62 7.80 1.36 13.58
C ARG A 62 9.17 0.75 13.87
N GLY A 63 10.17 1.60 14.08
CA GLY A 63 11.52 1.16 14.45
C GLY A 63 11.53 0.32 15.70
N ASP A 64 10.86 0.79 16.76
CA ASP A 64 10.74 0.07 18.03
C ASP A 64 10.01 -1.26 17.90
N ALA A 65 9.05 -1.34 16.98
CA ALA A 65 8.28 -2.56 16.69
C ALA A 65 9.02 -3.53 15.75
N GLY A 66 10.17 -3.14 15.20
CA GLY A 66 10.91 -3.94 14.24
C GLY A 66 10.25 -3.97 12.86
N ILE A 67 9.38 -3.02 12.55
CA ILE A 67 8.69 -2.90 11.26
C ILE A 67 9.58 -2.08 10.31
N ARG A 68 10.05 -2.70 9.23
CA ARG A 68 10.82 -2.00 8.22
C ARG A 68 9.92 -1.22 7.27
N GLU A 69 10.45 -0.17 6.65
CA GLU A 69 9.71 0.65 5.69
C GLU A 69 10.56 0.96 4.46
N GLU A 70 9.94 0.85 3.31
CA GLU A 70 10.39 1.40 2.04
C GLU A 70 9.35 2.39 1.53
N ARG A 71 9.77 3.33 0.70
CA ARG A 71 8.91 4.41 0.26
C ARG A 71 9.14 4.78 -1.20
N VAL A 72 8.02 5.02 -1.89
CA VAL A 72 8.00 5.75 -3.17
C VAL A 72 6.94 6.83 -3.07
N GLU A 73 7.31 8.08 -3.19
CA GLU A 73 6.37 9.18 -3.13
C GLU A 73 5.57 9.29 -4.42
N VAL A 74 4.25 9.13 -4.31
CA VAL A 74 3.31 9.30 -5.40
C VAL A 74 2.33 10.41 -5.03
N VAL A 75 2.11 11.35 -5.94
CA VAL A 75 1.19 12.47 -5.72
C VAL A 75 -0.22 11.95 -5.46
N ASP A 76 -0.88 12.45 -4.40
CA ASP A 76 -2.26 12.10 -4.10
C ASP A 76 -3.16 12.48 -5.28
N TYR A 77 -4.05 11.59 -5.69
CA TYR A 77 -4.86 11.67 -6.92
C TYR A 77 -4.04 11.67 -8.21
N GLY A 78 -2.70 11.56 -8.13
CA GLY A 78 -1.80 11.64 -9.28
C GLY A 78 -1.61 10.32 -10.00
N ASN A 79 -0.82 10.39 -11.07
CA ASN A 79 -0.43 9.22 -11.83
C ASN A 79 0.66 8.41 -11.11
N LEU A 80 0.60 7.10 -11.25
CA LEU A 80 1.68 6.20 -10.87
C LEU A 80 2.46 5.85 -12.13
N LEU A 81 3.71 6.29 -12.20
CA LEU A 81 4.57 5.94 -13.32
C LEU A 81 4.86 4.43 -13.33
N PRO A 82 5.09 3.82 -14.50
CA PRO A 82 5.44 2.39 -14.56
C PRO A 82 6.61 2.02 -13.65
N GLY A 83 7.61 2.89 -13.53
CA GLY A 83 8.74 2.67 -12.62
C GLY A 83 8.36 2.68 -11.14
N HIS A 84 7.39 3.49 -10.74
CA HIS A 84 6.87 3.51 -9.37
C HIS A 84 6.17 2.20 -9.04
N ILE A 85 5.30 1.73 -9.95
CA ILE A 85 4.55 0.48 -9.75
C ILE A 85 5.53 -0.70 -9.74
N GLU A 86 6.48 -0.74 -10.66
CA GLU A 86 7.47 -1.81 -10.76
C GLU A 86 8.31 -1.93 -9.50
N LEU A 87 8.85 -0.81 -9.02
CA LEU A 87 9.66 -0.81 -7.80
C LEU A 87 8.84 -1.25 -6.58
N ALA A 88 7.65 -0.68 -6.41
CA ALA A 88 6.77 -1.02 -5.30
C ALA A 88 6.35 -2.49 -5.34
N ALA A 89 5.87 -2.96 -6.49
CA ALA A 89 5.39 -4.33 -6.64
C ALA A 89 6.50 -5.35 -6.43
N LYS A 90 7.68 -5.13 -6.99
CA LYS A 90 8.82 -6.03 -6.82
C LYS A 90 9.33 -6.07 -5.38
N THR A 91 9.40 -4.92 -4.73
CA THR A 91 9.83 -4.85 -3.33
C THR A 91 8.85 -5.62 -2.43
N VAL A 92 7.56 -5.35 -2.57
CA VAL A 92 6.53 -6.03 -1.78
C VAL A 92 6.52 -7.53 -2.06
N LEU A 93 6.60 -7.93 -3.33
CA LEU A 93 6.64 -9.35 -3.70
C LEU A 93 7.84 -10.06 -3.10
N ALA A 94 9.02 -9.44 -3.14
CA ALA A 94 10.23 -10.01 -2.52
C ALA A 94 10.04 -10.20 -1.01
N TRP A 95 9.45 -9.23 -0.32
CA TRP A 95 9.17 -9.33 1.11
C TRP A 95 8.19 -10.47 1.43
N LEU A 96 7.13 -10.61 0.61
CA LEU A 96 6.19 -11.73 0.76
C LEU A 96 6.89 -13.08 0.60
N GLN A 97 7.80 -13.18 -0.35
CA GLN A 97 8.59 -14.39 -0.59
C GLN A 97 9.57 -14.68 0.56
N GLU A 98 10.01 -13.67 1.27
CA GLU A 98 10.82 -13.79 2.48
C GLU A 98 10.00 -14.17 3.72
N GLY A 99 8.69 -14.25 3.61
CA GLY A 99 7.79 -14.59 4.71
C GLY A 99 7.32 -13.40 5.52
N GLU A 100 7.49 -12.18 5.03
CA GLU A 100 7.00 -10.99 5.71
C GLU A 100 5.52 -10.78 5.51
N ARG A 101 4.89 -10.12 6.47
CA ARG A 101 3.51 -9.68 6.37
C ARG A 101 3.50 -8.19 6.09
N VAL A 102 3.08 -7.83 4.88
CA VAL A 102 3.33 -6.51 4.29
C VAL A 102 2.09 -5.65 4.31
N TYR A 103 2.27 -4.39 4.71
CA TYR A 103 1.25 -3.36 4.65
C TYR A 103 1.60 -2.33 3.58
N VAL A 104 0.73 -2.18 2.59
CA VAL A 104 0.86 -1.14 1.55
C VAL A 104 -0.13 -0.04 1.85
N HIS A 105 0.34 1.19 2.01
CA HIS A 105 -0.58 2.28 2.29
C HIS A 105 -0.34 3.52 1.43
N CYS A 106 -1.41 4.24 1.20
CA CYS A 106 -1.41 5.61 0.78
C CYS A 106 -2.10 6.45 1.86
N ARG A 107 -2.74 7.55 1.56
CA ARG A 107 -3.38 8.37 2.58
C ARG A 107 -4.64 7.72 3.16
N ALA A 108 -5.60 7.37 2.30
CA ALA A 108 -6.88 6.79 2.72
C ALA A 108 -7.00 5.29 2.43
N GLY A 109 -6.05 4.70 1.71
CA GLY A 109 -6.14 3.30 1.35
C GLY A 109 -7.13 3.00 0.23
N MET A 110 -7.44 3.99 -0.62
CA MET A 110 -8.47 3.84 -1.64
C MET A 110 -7.93 3.77 -3.06
N GLN A 111 -6.85 4.46 -3.37
CA GLN A 111 -6.42 4.67 -4.76
C GLN A 111 -5.01 4.16 -5.05
N ARG A 112 -3.97 4.87 -4.62
CA ARG A 112 -2.56 4.54 -4.90
C ARG A 112 -2.18 3.14 -4.38
N SER A 113 -2.55 2.83 -3.15
CA SER A 113 -2.27 1.53 -2.56
C SER A 113 -3.05 0.40 -3.23
N ALA A 114 -4.25 0.68 -3.77
CA ALA A 114 -5.03 -0.30 -4.52
C ALA A 114 -4.33 -0.67 -5.82
N VAL A 115 -3.74 0.29 -6.53
CA VAL A 115 -2.97 0.03 -7.75
C VAL A 115 -1.75 -0.86 -7.45
N VAL A 116 -0.97 -0.51 -6.44
CA VAL A 116 0.21 -1.30 -6.06
C VAL A 116 -0.19 -2.69 -5.59
N SER A 117 -1.21 -2.80 -4.76
CA SER A 117 -1.69 -4.11 -4.28
C SER A 117 -2.19 -4.99 -5.43
N ALA A 118 -2.90 -4.42 -6.40
CA ALA A 118 -3.32 -5.14 -7.60
C ALA A 118 -2.11 -5.62 -8.41
N ALA A 119 -1.08 -4.79 -8.55
CA ALA A 119 0.14 -5.18 -9.24
C ALA A 119 0.84 -6.36 -8.53
N VAL A 120 0.93 -6.32 -7.21
CA VAL A 120 1.50 -7.42 -6.42
C VAL A 120 0.70 -8.71 -6.60
N VAL A 121 -0.62 -8.64 -6.49
CA VAL A 121 -1.51 -9.79 -6.67
C VAL A 121 -1.40 -10.35 -8.08
N ALA A 122 -1.35 -9.49 -9.11
CA ALA A 122 -1.17 -9.91 -10.49
C ALA A 122 0.11 -10.73 -10.67
N LEU A 123 1.23 -10.27 -10.11
CA LEU A 123 2.51 -10.96 -10.19
C LEU A 123 2.53 -12.25 -9.36
N HIS A 124 1.98 -12.19 -8.16
CA HIS A 124 2.03 -13.31 -7.21
C HIS A 124 1.12 -14.46 -7.63
N GLU A 125 -0.07 -14.16 -8.13
CA GLU A 125 -1.07 -15.17 -8.49
C GLU A 125 -1.18 -15.42 -10.00
N GLY A 126 -0.42 -14.70 -10.82
CA GLY A 126 -0.45 -14.87 -12.27
C GLY A 126 -1.74 -14.42 -12.93
N LEU A 127 -2.33 -13.32 -12.42
CA LEU A 127 -3.59 -12.77 -12.93
C LEU A 127 -3.34 -11.58 -13.83
N GLU A 128 -4.30 -11.29 -14.71
CA GLU A 128 -4.34 -10.02 -15.42
C GLU A 128 -4.59 -8.87 -14.41
N PRO A 129 -4.05 -7.67 -14.66
CA PRO A 129 -4.07 -6.60 -13.64
C PRO A 129 -5.46 -6.15 -13.21
N LEU A 130 -6.44 -6.10 -14.11
CA LEU A 130 -7.80 -5.71 -13.74
C LEU A 130 -8.53 -6.82 -12.97
N GLU A 131 -8.24 -8.07 -13.25
CA GLU A 131 -8.73 -9.20 -12.45
C GLU A 131 -8.13 -9.16 -11.04
N ALA A 132 -6.83 -8.89 -10.94
CA ALA A 132 -6.16 -8.70 -9.66
C ALA A 132 -6.78 -7.55 -8.86
N LEU A 133 -7.08 -6.43 -9.52
CA LEU A 133 -7.74 -5.30 -8.89
C LEU A 133 -9.11 -5.68 -8.33
N GLU A 134 -9.90 -6.44 -9.09
CA GLU A 134 -11.21 -6.92 -8.59
C GLU A 134 -11.06 -7.83 -7.37
N ARG A 135 -10.03 -8.69 -7.34
CA ARG A 135 -9.70 -9.48 -6.14
C ARG A 135 -9.42 -8.62 -4.93
N VAL A 136 -8.62 -7.55 -5.10
CA VAL A 136 -8.34 -6.59 -4.04
C VAL A 136 -9.64 -5.92 -3.57
N ARG A 137 -10.50 -5.51 -4.49
CA ARG A 137 -11.75 -4.83 -4.17
C ARG A 137 -12.76 -5.74 -3.47
N GLU A 138 -12.78 -7.02 -3.77
CA GLU A 138 -13.64 -7.97 -3.06
C GLU A 138 -13.32 -8.01 -1.56
N ARG A 139 -12.05 -7.88 -1.19
CA ARG A 139 -11.59 -7.92 0.20
C ARG A 139 -11.54 -6.55 0.86
N ASN A 140 -11.42 -5.51 0.06
CA ASN A 140 -11.46 -4.12 0.52
C ASN A 140 -12.33 -3.29 -0.42
N PRO A 141 -13.65 -3.23 -0.18
CA PRO A 141 -14.57 -2.50 -1.07
C PRO A 141 -14.29 -1.01 -1.20
N GLN A 142 -13.54 -0.41 -0.29
CA GLN A 142 -13.10 0.99 -0.39
C GLN A 142 -12.05 1.19 -1.48
N ALA A 143 -11.33 0.15 -1.87
CA ALA A 143 -10.31 0.23 -2.91
C ALA A 143 -10.97 0.60 -4.24
N ASN A 144 -10.64 1.78 -4.76
CA ASN A 144 -11.25 2.31 -5.98
C ASN A 144 -10.32 3.30 -6.68
N PRO A 145 -9.31 2.82 -7.42
CA PRO A 145 -8.43 3.70 -8.17
C PRO A 145 -9.20 4.56 -9.17
N LEU A 146 -8.71 5.75 -9.41
CA LEU A 146 -9.24 6.64 -10.45
C LEU A 146 -8.99 6.03 -11.83
N SER A 147 -9.77 6.48 -12.82
CA SER A 147 -9.66 5.97 -14.19
C SER A 147 -8.24 6.06 -14.74
N HIS A 148 -7.57 7.21 -14.59
CA HIS A 148 -6.19 7.36 -15.06
C HIS A 148 -5.20 6.48 -14.29
N GLN A 149 -5.46 6.17 -13.03
CA GLN A 149 -4.63 5.27 -12.25
C GLN A 149 -4.81 3.81 -12.67
N ARG A 150 -6.02 3.42 -13.08
CA ARG A 150 -6.26 2.09 -13.69
C ARG A 150 -5.52 1.97 -15.02
N GLN A 151 -5.47 3.03 -15.80
CA GLN A 151 -4.67 3.06 -17.04
C GLN A 151 -3.18 2.96 -16.75
N ASP A 152 -2.69 3.59 -15.68
CA ASP A 152 -1.31 3.46 -15.25
C ASP A 152 -0.95 2.01 -14.92
N LEU A 153 -1.85 1.30 -14.23
CA LEU A 153 -1.68 -0.13 -13.94
C LEU A 153 -1.56 -0.96 -15.22
N LEU A 154 -2.44 -0.70 -16.20
CA LEU A 154 -2.42 -1.40 -17.49
C LEU A 154 -1.17 -1.08 -18.29
N ARG A 155 -0.71 0.17 -18.28
CA ARG A 155 0.53 0.58 -18.94
C ARG A 155 1.74 -0.13 -18.34
N TRP A 156 1.84 -0.15 -17.02
CA TRP A 156 2.89 -0.88 -16.34
C TRP A 156 2.93 -2.36 -16.77
N TRP A 157 1.77 -2.99 -16.80
CA TRP A 157 1.65 -4.40 -17.21
C TRP A 157 2.10 -4.62 -18.64
N ALA A 158 1.64 -3.76 -19.56
CA ALA A 158 1.99 -3.85 -20.98
C ALA A 158 3.50 -3.65 -21.23
N GLU A 159 4.13 -2.76 -20.47
CA GLU A 159 5.57 -2.49 -20.59
C GLU A 159 6.44 -3.62 -20.04
N ARG A 160 5.93 -4.41 -19.08
CA ARG A 160 6.63 -5.55 -18.52
C ARG A 160 6.58 -6.78 -19.41
N THR A 161 5.45 -7.01 -20.04
CA THR A 161 5.23 -8.21 -20.87
C THR A 161 5.75 -7.97 -22.27
N PRO A 162 6.72 -8.79 -22.75
CA PRO A 162 7.20 -8.67 -24.13
C PRO A 162 6.09 -8.91 -25.17
#